data_ca6317367b8bbf289fcffaad951742b9
#
_entry.id   ca6317367b8bbf289fcffaad951742b9
#
_cell.length_a   1.000
_cell.length_b   1.000
_cell.length_c   1.000
_cell.angle_alpha   90.00
_cell.angle_beta   90.00
_cell.angle_gamma   90.00
#
_symmetry.space_group_name_H-M   'P 1'
#
loop_
_entity.id
_entity.type
_entity.pdbx_description
1 polymer ?
#
loop_
_entity_poly.entity_id
_entity_poly.type
_entity_poly.pdbx_seq_one_letter_code
_entity_poly.pdbx_strand_id
1 'polypeptide(L)'
;MDYRKAVALHYQPRKDKAPKIVAKGQGYVAEKILELARQHDIPIREDKNLLQILSRLDLNQEIPLEVYKAVAEILAFVYRLSQQRAAANGAG
;
A
#
# COMPACT_ATOMS: atom_id res chain seq x y z
N MET A 1 -24.60 -2.32 -5.56
CA MET A 1 -23.39 -2.99 -6.03
C MET A 1 -22.18 -2.45 -5.31
N ASP A 2 -21.39 -3.35 -4.80
CA ASP A 2 -20.20 -2.97 -4.06
C ASP A 2 -19.00 -2.93 -5.01
N TYR A 3 -18.54 -1.73 -5.35
CA TYR A 3 -17.40 -1.54 -6.24
C TYR A 3 -16.11 -1.39 -5.42
N ARG A 4 -15.86 -2.34 -4.54
CA ARG A 4 -14.61 -2.32 -3.80
C ARG A 4 -13.42 -2.37 -4.75
N LYS A 5 -12.45 -1.55 -4.44
CA LYS A 5 -11.17 -1.54 -5.14
C LYS A 5 -10.05 -1.64 -4.13
N ALA A 6 -8.97 -2.27 -4.52
CA ALA A 6 -7.77 -2.35 -3.70
C ALA A 6 -6.54 -2.24 -4.59
N VAL A 7 -5.53 -1.59 -4.08
CA VAL A 7 -4.23 -1.47 -4.73
C VAL A 7 -3.17 -1.76 -3.70
N ALA A 8 -2.23 -2.62 -4.05
CA ALA A 8 -1.08 -2.94 -3.19
C ALA A 8 0.16 -2.26 -3.74
N LEU A 9 0.90 -1.62 -2.84
CA LEU A 9 2.14 -0.94 -3.17
C LEU A 9 3.31 -1.66 -2.52
N HIS A 10 4.45 -1.68 -3.21
CA HIS A 10 5.69 -2.19 -2.68
C HIS A 10 6.77 -1.12 -2.79
N TYR A 11 7.52 -0.92 -1.71
CA TYR A 11 8.58 0.07 -1.70
C TYR A 11 9.72 -0.37 -0.79
N GLN A 12 10.92 -0.43 -1.38
CA GLN A 12 12.15 -0.65 -0.62
C GLN A 12 13.03 0.59 -0.77
N PRO A 13 13.17 1.40 0.28
CA PRO A 13 13.85 2.71 0.16
C PRO A 13 15.25 2.66 -0.41
N ARG A 14 15.99 1.56 -0.19
CA ARG A 14 17.37 1.45 -0.66
C ARG A 14 17.49 0.95 -2.09
N LYS A 15 16.42 0.34 -2.63
CA LYS A 15 16.46 -0.27 -3.94
C LYS A 15 15.57 0.41 -4.95
N ASP A 16 14.45 0.96 -4.48
CA ASP A 16 13.42 1.51 -5.36
C ASP A 16 13.47 3.03 -5.35
N LYS A 17 13.34 3.63 -6.53
CA LYS A 17 13.23 5.10 -6.65
C LYS A 17 11.88 5.58 -6.17
N ALA A 18 10.84 4.77 -6.36
CA ALA A 18 9.48 5.08 -6.00
C ALA A 18 8.70 3.79 -5.73
N PRO A 19 7.60 3.86 -4.97
CA PRO A 19 6.75 2.70 -4.81
C PRO A 19 6.19 2.22 -6.14
N LYS A 20 5.93 0.92 -6.24
CA LYS A 20 5.38 0.29 -7.43
C LYS A 20 4.05 -0.35 -7.12
N ILE A 21 3.18 -0.40 -8.11
CA ILE A 21 1.91 -1.12 -8.03
C ILE A 21 2.21 -2.62 -8.21
N VAL A 22 1.99 -3.42 -7.18
CA VAL A 22 2.26 -4.87 -7.27
C VAL A 22 1.00 -5.70 -7.36
N ALA A 23 -0.15 -5.14 -7.00
CA ALA A 23 -1.43 -5.80 -7.18
C ALA A 23 -2.52 -4.75 -7.24
N LYS A 24 -3.55 -5.03 -8.01
CA LYS A 24 -4.73 -4.19 -8.05
C LYS A 24 -5.93 -5.03 -8.47
N GLY A 25 -7.11 -4.63 -8.04
CA GLY A 25 -8.33 -5.32 -8.41
C GLY A 25 -9.55 -4.65 -7.85
N GLN A 26 -10.71 -5.13 -8.28
CA GLN A 26 -11.97 -4.66 -7.78
C GLN A 26 -12.89 -5.86 -7.51
N GLY A 27 -13.93 -5.65 -6.70
CA GLY A 27 -14.85 -6.69 -6.34
C GLY A 27 -14.17 -7.83 -5.61
N TYR A 28 -14.32 -9.04 -6.12
CA TYR A 28 -13.75 -10.25 -5.51
C TYR A 28 -12.22 -10.19 -5.41
N VAL A 29 -11.57 -9.67 -6.46
CA VAL A 29 -10.11 -9.55 -6.44
C VAL A 29 -9.66 -8.58 -5.35
N ALA A 30 -10.36 -7.48 -5.18
CA ALA A 30 -10.05 -6.53 -4.11
C ALA A 30 -10.17 -7.20 -2.73
N GLU A 31 -11.19 -8.00 -2.52
CA GLU A 31 -11.36 -8.74 -1.27
C GLU A 31 -10.22 -9.71 -1.03
N LYS A 32 -9.76 -10.39 -2.06
CA LYS A 32 -8.60 -11.28 -1.97
C LYS A 32 -7.33 -10.54 -1.60
N ILE A 33 -7.10 -9.38 -2.20
CA ILE A 33 -5.94 -8.55 -1.86
C ILE A 33 -5.99 -8.14 -0.38
N LEU A 34 -7.14 -7.69 0.10
CA LEU A 34 -7.30 -7.28 1.49
C LEU A 34 -7.12 -8.46 2.45
N GLU A 35 -7.65 -9.62 2.09
CA GLU A 35 -7.50 -10.83 2.91
C GLU A 35 -6.04 -11.22 3.07
N LEU A 36 -5.29 -11.24 1.95
CA LEU A 36 -3.87 -11.54 1.97
C LEU A 36 -3.09 -10.52 2.79
N ALA A 37 -3.45 -9.25 2.69
CA ALA A 37 -2.80 -8.21 3.48
C ALA A 37 -3.00 -8.44 4.96
N ARG A 38 -4.21 -8.82 5.39
CA ARG A 38 -4.48 -9.12 6.79
C ARG A 38 -3.70 -10.34 7.27
N GLN A 39 -3.63 -11.38 6.44
CA GLN A 39 -2.91 -12.61 6.78
C GLN A 39 -1.41 -12.38 6.97
N HIS A 40 -0.85 -11.42 6.25
CA HIS A 40 0.58 -11.11 6.29
C HIS A 40 0.90 -9.86 7.10
N ASP A 41 -0.08 -9.35 7.86
CA ASP A 41 0.08 -8.15 8.69
C ASP A 41 0.57 -6.92 7.90
N ILE A 42 0.13 -6.82 6.66
CA ILE A 42 0.42 -5.66 5.82
C ILE A 42 -0.56 -4.54 6.19
N PRO A 43 -0.08 -3.34 6.51
CA PRO A 43 -0.96 -2.23 6.86
C PRO A 43 -1.90 -1.85 5.72
N ILE A 44 -3.15 -1.58 6.07
CA ILE A 44 -4.18 -1.19 5.12
C ILE A 44 -4.61 0.24 5.44
N ARG A 45 -4.65 1.08 4.43
CA ARG A 45 -5.13 2.46 4.55
C ARG A 45 -6.27 2.68 3.58
N GLU A 46 -7.33 3.30 4.06
CA GLU A 46 -8.47 3.66 3.22
C GLU A 46 -8.39 5.11 2.80
N ASP A 47 -8.35 5.35 1.50
CA ASP A 47 -8.36 6.68 0.91
C ASP A 47 -8.97 6.57 -0.48
N LYS A 48 -10.24 6.98 -0.59
CA LYS A 48 -10.98 6.81 -1.84
C LYS A 48 -10.41 7.62 -2.99
N ASN A 49 -9.93 8.81 -2.72
CA ASN A 49 -9.36 9.67 -3.78
C ASN A 49 -8.06 9.11 -4.31
N LEU A 50 -7.17 8.74 -3.41
CA LEU A 50 -5.89 8.15 -3.79
C LEU A 50 -6.10 6.81 -4.50
N LEU A 51 -7.04 6.01 -4.03
CA LEU A 51 -7.34 4.72 -4.62
C LEU A 51 -7.80 4.85 -6.08
N GLN A 52 -8.63 5.85 -6.37
CA GLN A 52 -9.07 6.10 -7.75
C GLN A 52 -7.90 6.44 -8.67
N ILE A 53 -6.97 7.24 -8.18
CA ILE A 53 -5.78 7.60 -8.95
C ILE A 53 -4.89 6.36 -9.17
N LEU A 54 -4.61 5.63 -8.10
CA LEU A 54 -3.72 4.47 -8.17
C LEU A 54 -4.31 3.34 -9.01
N SER A 55 -5.63 3.17 -9.01
CA SER A 55 -6.27 2.09 -9.75
C SER A 55 -6.15 2.25 -11.27
N ARG A 56 -5.81 3.44 -11.74
CA ARG A 56 -5.59 3.71 -13.18
C ARG A 56 -4.18 3.38 -13.63
N LEU A 57 -3.26 3.14 -12.70
CA LEU A 57 -1.89 2.83 -13.02
C LEU A 57 -1.74 1.34 -13.33
N ASP A 58 -0.71 1.01 -14.13
CA ASP A 58 -0.46 -0.37 -14.53
C ASP A 58 0.28 -1.14 -13.45
N LEU A 59 0.15 -2.46 -13.49
CA LEU A 59 0.97 -3.32 -12.64
C LEU A 59 2.45 -3.09 -12.92
N ASN A 60 3.24 -3.10 -11.87
CA ASN A 60 4.68 -2.86 -11.86
C ASN A 60 5.07 -1.42 -12.25
N GLN A 61 4.10 -0.55 -12.42
CA GLN A 61 4.37 0.86 -12.68
C GLN A 61 4.77 1.55 -11.38
N GLU A 62 5.81 2.38 -11.47
CA GLU A 62 6.16 3.30 -10.40
C GLU A 62 5.09 4.38 -10.29
N ILE A 63 4.76 4.78 -9.07
CA ILE A 63 3.76 5.85 -8.90
C ILE A 63 4.31 7.17 -9.45
N PRO A 64 3.45 7.98 -10.10
CA PRO A 64 3.90 9.28 -10.62
C PRO A 64 4.25 10.25 -9.49
N LEU A 65 5.13 11.19 -9.82
CA LEU A 65 5.55 12.21 -8.87
C LEU A 65 4.36 13.00 -8.29
N GLU A 66 3.33 13.19 -9.08
CA GLU A 66 2.14 13.95 -8.67
C GLU A 66 1.42 13.36 -7.47
N VAL A 67 1.45 12.03 -7.32
CA VAL A 67 0.83 11.35 -6.20
C VAL A 67 1.83 10.90 -5.14
N TYR A 68 3.11 11.16 -5.39
CA TYR A 68 4.18 10.69 -4.50
C TYR A 68 4.01 11.23 -3.08
N LYS A 69 3.65 12.50 -2.95
CA LYS A 69 3.51 13.12 -1.63
C LYS A 69 2.46 12.43 -0.78
N ALA A 70 1.29 12.14 -1.37
CA ALA A 70 0.21 11.47 -0.66
C ALA A 70 0.63 10.05 -0.25
N VAL A 71 1.29 9.32 -1.14
CA VAL A 71 1.77 7.97 -0.85
C VAL A 71 2.89 8.01 0.19
N ALA A 72 3.77 9.00 0.11
CA ALA A 72 4.86 9.15 1.06
C ALA A 72 4.37 9.34 2.50
N GLU A 73 3.28 10.08 2.69
CA GLU A 73 2.67 10.24 4.01
C GLU A 73 2.19 8.92 4.57
N ILE A 74 1.57 8.09 3.73
CA ILE A 74 1.10 6.77 4.13
C ILE A 74 2.29 5.86 4.46
N LEU A 75 3.33 5.86 3.63
CA LEU A 75 4.52 5.04 3.86
C LEU A 75 5.26 5.46 5.12
N ALA A 76 5.30 6.75 5.42
CA ALA A 76 5.91 7.23 6.65
C ALA A 76 5.17 6.72 7.88
N PHE A 77 3.83 6.68 7.82
CA PHE A 77 3.01 6.13 8.88
C PHE A 77 3.28 4.63 9.05
N VAL A 78 3.32 3.89 7.95
CA VAL A 78 3.61 2.46 7.96
C VAL A 78 4.99 2.19 8.54
N TYR A 79 5.99 2.98 8.15
CA TYR A 79 7.35 2.84 8.65
C TYR A 79 7.40 3.05 10.16
N ARG A 80 6.69 4.04 10.68
CA ARG A 80 6.62 4.28 12.13
C ARG A 80 5.99 3.12 12.88
N LEU A 81 4.93 2.54 12.32
CA LEU A 81 4.29 1.36 12.91
C LEU A 81 5.26 0.18 12.96
N SER A 82 5.99 -0.05 11.88
CA SER A 82 6.97 -1.14 11.82
C SER A 82 8.06 -0.95 12.86
N GLN A 83 8.54 0.27 13.03
CA GLN A 83 9.55 0.57 14.05
C GLN A 83 9.01 0.37 15.46
N GLN A 84 7.79 0.77 15.73
CA GLN A 84 7.17 0.56 17.04
C GLN A 84 7.04 -0.94 17.35
N ARG A 85 6.66 -1.75 16.35
CA ARG A 85 6.58 -3.19 16.52
C ARG A 85 7.95 -3.79 16.80
N ALA A 86 8.96 -3.37 16.03
CA ALA A 86 10.32 -3.84 16.22
C ALA A 86 10.84 -3.48 17.59
N ALA A 87 10.61 -2.25 18.05
CA ALA A 87 11.01 -1.80 19.37
C ALA A 87 10.33 -2.61 20.47
N ALA A 88 9.01 -2.85 20.34
CA ALA A 88 8.26 -3.63 21.31
C ALA A 88 8.76 -5.08 21.38
N ASN A 89 9.06 -5.67 20.23
CA ASN A 89 9.54 -7.05 20.15
C ASN A 89 11.01 -7.16 20.58
N GLY A 90 11.80 -6.12 20.30
CA GLY A 90 13.21 -6.11 20.63
C GLY A 90 13.53 -5.79 22.07
N ALA A 91 12.56 -5.28 22.82
CA ALA A 91 12.74 -4.96 24.24
C ALA A 91 12.66 -6.19 25.14
N GLY A 92 12.28 -7.30 24.56
CA GLY A 92 12.18 -8.57 25.30
C GLY A 92 13.54 -9.22 25.49
#